data_dbe8f49d0bc1c6c0ec905796d443a518
#
_entry.id   dbe8f49d0bc1c6c0ec905796d443a518
#
_cell.length_a   1.000
_cell.length_b   1.000
_cell.length_c   1.000
_cell.angle_alpha   90.00
_cell.angle_beta   90.00
_cell.angle_gamma   90.00
#
_symmetry.space_group_name_H-M   'P 1'
#
loop_
_entity.id
_entity.type
_entity.pdbx_description
1 polymer ?
#
loop_
_entity_poly.entity_id
_entity_poly.type
_entity_poly.pdbx_seq_one_letter_code
_entity_poly.pdbx_strand_id
1 'polypeptide(L)'
;MARIIVAEDDHKQAELLRSYLERDGHSVVLTYDGHSALAELRARRPDLVLLDVMLPGMDGFEICQAIRAERLATAVIMVTARVGEDDQISGLDYGADDYVTKPYSLRQLMARIRAVLRRTGAGDEQPTTTIDGLQIDHERCQVRVDGTAIELTPREMSILEALAAKPGRVFTRRQLLAEAAGFDHYALERTVDMHVVNLRRKIEPNPAEPRYVLTVKGRGYKLVEGTG
;
A
#
# COMPACT_ATOMS: atom_id res chain seq x y z
N MET A 1 -8.60 5.79 -6.79
CA MET A 1 -9.75 5.40 -5.90
C MET A 1 -10.18 4.01 -6.27
N ALA A 2 -10.04 3.03 -5.38
CA ALA A 2 -10.42 1.64 -5.63
C ALA A 2 -11.74 1.29 -4.92
N ARG A 3 -12.48 0.32 -5.47
CA ARG A 3 -13.68 -0.27 -4.85
C ARG A 3 -13.26 -1.53 -4.10
N ILE A 4 -13.51 -1.58 -2.81
CA ILE A 4 -13.07 -2.67 -1.93
C ILE A 4 -14.28 -3.29 -1.24
N ILE A 5 -14.36 -4.61 -1.21
CA ILE A 5 -15.28 -5.34 -0.34
C ILE A 5 -14.49 -5.83 0.87
N VAL A 6 -15.06 -5.67 2.06
CA VAL A 6 -14.57 -6.27 3.30
C VAL A 6 -15.60 -7.31 3.73
N ALA A 7 -15.22 -8.57 3.67
CA ALA A 7 -16.01 -9.71 4.11
C ALA A 7 -15.45 -10.21 5.45
N GLU A 8 -16.10 -9.85 6.54
CA GLU A 8 -15.66 -10.07 7.92
C GLU A 8 -16.92 -10.18 8.80
N ASP A 9 -17.05 -11.25 9.57
CA ASP A 9 -18.22 -11.49 10.44
C ASP A 9 -18.22 -10.64 11.71
N ASP A 10 -17.03 -10.23 12.20
CA ASP A 10 -16.95 -9.27 13.31
C ASP A 10 -17.26 -7.84 12.80
N HIS A 11 -18.47 -7.36 13.14
CA HIS A 11 -18.93 -6.02 12.78
C HIS A 11 -17.98 -4.89 13.23
N LYS A 12 -17.34 -5.02 14.41
CA LYS A 12 -16.43 -3.98 14.91
C LYS A 12 -15.13 -3.95 14.08
N GLN A 13 -14.61 -5.12 13.74
CA GLN A 13 -13.42 -5.23 12.90
C GLN A 13 -13.70 -4.75 11.48
N ALA A 14 -14.84 -5.12 10.90
CA ALA A 14 -15.28 -4.67 9.58
C ALA A 14 -15.38 -3.12 9.51
N GLU A 15 -16.04 -2.50 10.51
CA GLU A 15 -16.19 -1.06 10.59
C GLU A 15 -14.84 -0.33 10.79
N LEU A 16 -13.94 -0.92 11.58
CA LEU A 16 -12.60 -0.39 11.75
C LEU A 16 -11.84 -0.39 10.42
N LEU A 17 -11.87 -1.50 9.69
CA LEU A 17 -11.25 -1.62 8.37
C LEU A 17 -11.85 -0.63 7.38
N ARG A 18 -13.17 -0.49 7.34
CA ARG A 18 -13.86 0.50 6.51
C ARG A 18 -13.32 1.91 6.77
N SER A 19 -13.28 2.32 8.04
CA SER A 19 -12.81 3.67 8.40
C SER A 19 -11.39 3.98 7.93
N TYR A 20 -10.48 3.00 7.98
CA TYR A 20 -9.12 3.16 7.49
C TYR A 20 -9.04 3.22 5.97
N LEU A 21 -9.79 2.37 5.28
CA LEU A 21 -9.82 2.31 3.82
C LEU A 21 -10.46 3.55 3.20
N GLU A 22 -11.58 4.04 3.78
CA GLU A 22 -12.23 5.27 3.33
C GLU A 22 -11.33 6.50 3.57
N ARG A 23 -10.58 6.52 4.67
CA ARG A 23 -9.59 7.58 4.92
C ARG A 23 -8.44 7.56 3.91
N ASP A 24 -8.08 6.38 3.37
CA ASP A 24 -7.11 6.22 2.28
C ASP A 24 -7.72 6.53 0.89
N GLY A 25 -9.01 6.91 0.83
CA GLY A 25 -9.68 7.36 -0.40
C GLY A 25 -10.31 6.22 -1.22
N HIS A 26 -10.56 5.07 -0.61
CA HIS A 26 -11.25 3.95 -1.26
C HIS A 26 -12.76 3.97 -0.99
N SER A 27 -13.55 3.35 -1.88
CA SER A 27 -14.97 3.08 -1.67
C SER A 27 -15.13 1.68 -1.09
N VAL A 28 -15.84 1.54 0.05
CA VAL A 28 -15.89 0.29 0.81
C VAL A 28 -17.31 -0.22 0.96
N VAL A 29 -17.49 -1.51 0.73
CA VAL A 29 -18.73 -2.25 1.01
C VAL A 29 -18.42 -3.32 2.05
N LEU A 30 -19.23 -3.43 3.10
CA LEU A 30 -19.10 -4.46 4.13
C LEU A 30 -20.07 -5.60 3.84
N THR A 31 -19.63 -6.82 4.07
CA THR A 31 -20.44 -8.03 4.11
C THR A 31 -20.03 -8.87 5.31
N TYR A 32 -20.98 -9.59 5.89
CA TYR A 32 -20.80 -10.27 7.16
C TYR A 32 -20.99 -11.79 7.07
N ASP A 33 -21.27 -12.28 5.87
CA ASP A 33 -21.39 -13.69 5.54
C ASP A 33 -20.92 -13.97 4.12
N GLY A 34 -20.59 -15.24 3.83
CA GLY A 34 -19.99 -15.60 2.56
C GLY A 34 -20.93 -15.51 1.36
N HIS A 35 -22.24 -15.78 1.54
CA HIS A 35 -23.20 -15.69 0.45
C HIS A 35 -23.41 -14.24 0.00
N SER A 36 -23.57 -13.33 0.96
CA SER A 36 -23.65 -11.89 0.68
C SER A 36 -22.36 -11.38 0.06
N ALA A 37 -21.19 -11.84 0.53
CA ALA A 37 -19.89 -11.47 -0.04
C ALA A 37 -19.80 -11.87 -1.52
N LEU A 38 -20.14 -13.10 -1.86
CA LEU A 38 -20.12 -13.58 -3.24
C LEU A 38 -21.14 -12.84 -4.13
N ALA A 39 -22.33 -12.54 -3.62
CA ALA A 39 -23.33 -11.78 -4.35
C ALA A 39 -22.84 -10.36 -4.68
N GLU A 40 -22.26 -9.65 -3.71
CA GLU A 40 -21.69 -8.31 -3.90
C GLU A 40 -20.47 -8.33 -4.83
N LEU A 41 -19.62 -9.35 -4.75
CA LEU A 41 -18.47 -9.55 -5.66
C LEU A 41 -18.94 -9.66 -7.12
N ARG A 42 -19.97 -10.42 -7.39
CA ARG A 42 -20.55 -10.58 -8.74
C ARG A 42 -21.21 -9.30 -9.25
N ALA A 43 -21.96 -8.62 -8.38
CA ALA A 43 -22.72 -7.42 -8.75
C ALA A 43 -21.82 -6.20 -8.98
N ARG A 44 -20.83 -6.00 -8.12
CA ARG A 44 -20.03 -4.77 -8.11
C ARG A 44 -18.68 -4.90 -8.81
N ARG A 45 -18.19 -6.12 -8.97
CA ARG A 45 -16.85 -6.40 -9.53
C ARG A 45 -15.81 -5.46 -8.92
N PRO A 46 -15.55 -5.57 -7.61
CA PRO A 46 -14.61 -4.69 -6.93
C PRO A 46 -13.17 -4.93 -7.40
N ASP A 47 -12.32 -3.96 -7.13
CA ASP A 47 -10.89 -4.06 -7.43
C ASP A 47 -10.17 -5.00 -6.46
N LEU A 48 -10.66 -5.07 -5.20
CA LEU A 48 -10.08 -5.91 -4.16
C LEU A 48 -11.16 -6.39 -3.19
N VAL A 49 -10.97 -7.59 -2.66
CA VAL A 49 -11.69 -8.09 -1.49
C VAL A 49 -10.73 -8.42 -0.36
N LEU A 50 -11.02 -7.91 0.85
CA LEU A 50 -10.48 -8.45 2.10
C LEU A 50 -11.41 -9.54 2.57
N LEU A 51 -10.95 -10.75 2.66
CA LEU A 51 -11.78 -11.94 2.80
C LEU A 51 -11.36 -12.75 4.03
N ASP A 52 -12.18 -12.73 5.07
CA ASP A 52 -11.98 -13.68 6.17
C ASP A 52 -12.23 -15.10 5.68
N VAL A 53 -11.43 -16.02 6.13
CA VAL A 53 -11.60 -17.46 5.87
C VAL A 53 -12.82 -18.00 6.63
N MET A 54 -13.02 -17.53 7.87
CA MET A 54 -14.04 -18.07 8.77
C MET A 54 -15.37 -17.30 8.67
N LEU A 55 -15.94 -17.20 7.46
CA LEU A 55 -17.24 -16.56 7.27
C LEU A 55 -18.40 -17.55 7.46
N PRO A 56 -19.54 -17.10 8.02
CA PRO A 56 -20.74 -17.92 8.07
C PRO A 56 -21.33 -18.16 6.66
N GLY A 57 -21.89 -19.34 6.47
CA GLY A 57 -22.59 -19.74 5.25
C GLY A 57 -21.70 -20.30 4.15
N MET A 58 -20.69 -19.58 3.73
CA MET A 58 -19.69 -19.99 2.73
C MET A 58 -18.33 -19.50 3.19
N ASP A 59 -17.34 -20.36 3.23
CA ASP A 59 -16.00 -19.98 3.71
C ASP A 59 -15.21 -19.17 2.68
N GLY A 60 -14.16 -18.49 3.16
CA GLY A 60 -13.37 -17.62 2.30
C GLY A 60 -12.62 -18.36 1.19
N PHE A 61 -12.26 -19.64 1.40
CA PHE A 61 -11.60 -20.44 0.35
C PHE A 61 -12.57 -20.76 -0.78
N GLU A 62 -13.81 -21.14 -0.46
CA GLU A 62 -14.86 -21.40 -1.44
C GLU A 62 -15.18 -20.13 -2.27
N ILE A 63 -15.21 -18.96 -1.61
CA ILE A 63 -15.41 -17.68 -2.30
C ILE A 63 -14.24 -17.39 -3.23
N CYS A 64 -12.99 -17.60 -2.77
CA CYS A 64 -11.79 -17.38 -3.58
C CYS A 64 -11.80 -18.28 -4.82
N GLN A 65 -12.15 -19.56 -4.68
CA GLN A 65 -12.30 -20.48 -5.80
C GLN A 65 -13.38 -20.01 -6.79
N ALA A 66 -14.55 -19.55 -6.29
CA ALA A 66 -15.61 -19.01 -7.12
C ALA A 66 -15.15 -17.79 -7.93
N ILE A 67 -14.42 -16.85 -7.30
CA ILE A 67 -13.83 -15.68 -7.96
C ILE A 67 -12.94 -16.13 -9.13
N ARG A 68 -12.09 -17.14 -8.95
CA ARG A 68 -11.17 -17.63 -9.98
C ARG A 68 -11.87 -18.44 -11.05
N ALA A 69 -12.83 -19.29 -10.68
CA ALA A 69 -13.63 -20.06 -11.64
C ALA A 69 -14.46 -19.15 -12.56
N GLU A 70 -15.00 -18.06 -12.01
CA GLU A 70 -15.77 -17.06 -12.76
C GLU A 70 -14.88 -16.01 -13.47
N ARG A 71 -13.56 -16.15 -13.36
CA ARG A 71 -12.57 -15.23 -13.95
C ARG A 71 -12.81 -13.77 -13.60
N LEU A 72 -13.25 -13.51 -12.36
CA LEU A 72 -13.35 -12.15 -11.87
C LEU A 72 -11.95 -11.58 -11.66
N ALA A 73 -11.72 -10.36 -12.15
CA ALA A 73 -10.43 -9.68 -12.04
C ALA A 73 -10.17 -9.11 -10.63
N THR A 74 -11.05 -9.40 -9.67
CA THR A 74 -10.93 -8.94 -8.28
C THR A 74 -9.71 -9.55 -7.61
N ALA A 75 -8.86 -8.69 -7.04
CA ALA A 75 -7.77 -9.14 -6.19
C ALA A 75 -8.29 -9.64 -4.84
N VAL A 76 -7.66 -10.68 -4.30
CA VAL A 76 -8.08 -11.33 -3.06
C VAL A 76 -6.96 -11.29 -2.03
N ILE A 77 -7.20 -10.63 -0.90
CA ILE A 77 -6.35 -10.74 0.29
C ILE A 77 -7.12 -11.55 1.34
N MET A 78 -6.61 -12.75 1.65
CA MET A 78 -7.16 -13.57 2.71
C MET A 78 -6.72 -13.02 4.06
N VAL A 79 -7.67 -12.90 5.01
CA VAL A 79 -7.41 -12.45 6.39
C VAL A 79 -7.95 -13.51 7.33
N THR A 80 -7.11 -14.12 8.18
CA THR A 80 -7.55 -15.28 8.97
C THR A 80 -6.80 -15.45 10.29
N ALA A 81 -7.44 -16.09 11.24
CA ALA A 81 -6.83 -16.55 12.48
C ALA A 81 -6.06 -17.88 12.34
N ARG A 82 -6.16 -18.57 11.21
CA ARG A 82 -5.44 -19.82 10.97
C ARG A 82 -3.95 -19.53 10.70
N VAL A 83 -3.08 -20.18 11.48
CA VAL A 83 -1.62 -19.92 11.54
C VAL A 83 -0.79 -21.07 10.95
N GLY A 84 -1.43 -22.12 10.40
CA GLY A 84 -0.72 -23.27 9.82
C GLY A 84 0.07 -22.90 8.57
N GLU A 85 1.33 -23.40 8.44
CA GLU A 85 2.08 -23.25 7.19
C GLU A 85 1.32 -23.89 6.03
N ASP A 86 0.63 -25.00 6.26
CA ASP A 86 -0.22 -25.68 5.28
C ASP A 86 -1.42 -24.82 4.87
N ASP A 87 -1.99 -24.01 5.76
CA ASP A 87 -3.10 -23.12 5.46
C ASP A 87 -2.67 -21.91 4.60
N GLN A 88 -1.44 -21.41 4.80
CA GLN A 88 -0.88 -20.32 3.98
C GLN A 88 -0.54 -20.78 2.56
N ILE A 89 0.07 -21.95 2.43
CA ILE A 89 0.36 -22.58 1.13
C ILE A 89 -0.96 -22.87 0.41
N SER A 90 -1.93 -23.46 1.11
CA SER A 90 -3.27 -23.72 0.56
C SER A 90 -3.97 -22.43 0.10
N GLY A 91 -3.89 -21.33 0.87
CA GLY A 91 -4.52 -20.05 0.50
C GLY A 91 -3.99 -19.48 -0.82
N LEU A 92 -2.70 -19.58 -1.07
CA LEU A 92 -2.09 -19.16 -2.33
C LEU A 92 -2.44 -20.13 -3.47
N ASP A 93 -2.52 -21.45 -3.20
CA ASP A 93 -2.94 -22.47 -4.16
C ASP A 93 -4.40 -22.28 -4.60
N TYR A 94 -5.27 -21.74 -3.74
CA TYR A 94 -6.64 -21.34 -4.09
C TYR A 94 -6.70 -20.04 -4.90
N GLY A 95 -5.55 -19.39 -5.18
CA GLY A 95 -5.45 -18.24 -6.06
C GLY A 95 -5.61 -16.89 -5.36
N ALA A 96 -5.41 -16.80 -4.05
CA ALA A 96 -5.31 -15.52 -3.35
C ALA A 96 -4.05 -14.74 -3.78
N ASP A 97 -4.14 -13.42 -3.84
CA ASP A 97 -3.03 -12.53 -4.20
C ASP A 97 -2.13 -12.22 -3.01
N ASP A 98 -2.64 -12.30 -1.78
CA ASP A 98 -1.89 -12.19 -0.53
C ASP A 98 -2.65 -12.85 0.63
N TYR A 99 -1.93 -13.09 1.73
CA TYR A 99 -2.43 -13.77 2.91
C TYR A 99 -1.94 -13.07 4.19
N VAL A 100 -2.87 -12.75 5.11
CA VAL A 100 -2.58 -12.01 6.34
C VAL A 100 -3.16 -12.76 7.54
N THR A 101 -2.31 -13.11 8.50
CA THR A 101 -2.73 -13.79 9.72
C THR A 101 -3.14 -12.80 10.81
N LYS A 102 -4.25 -13.10 11.51
CA LYS A 102 -4.67 -12.39 12.72
C LYS A 102 -3.84 -12.92 13.93
N PRO A 103 -3.35 -12.05 14.86
CA PRO A 103 -3.51 -10.60 14.88
C PRO A 103 -2.54 -9.90 13.93
N TYR A 104 -3.02 -8.93 13.17
CA TYR A 104 -2.22 -8.12 12.25
C TYR A 104 -2.17 -6.65 12.68
N SER A 105 -1.12 -5.98 12.27
CA SER A 105 -1.06 -4.53 12.34
C SER A 105 -1.86 -3.91 11.18
N LEU A 106 -2.80 -3.01 11.48
CA LEU A 106 -3.55 -2.26 10.44
C LEU A 106 -2.61 -1.58 9.43
N ARG A 107 -1.47 -1.07 9.91
CA ARG A 107 -0.45 -0.46 9.05
C ARG A 107 0.13 -1.47 8.05
N GLN A 108 0.42 -2.69 8.49
CA GLN A 108 0.92 -3.76 7.60
C GLN A 108 -0.15 -4.16 6.58
N LEU A 109 -1.40 -4.32 7.04
CA LEU A 109 -2.52 -4.66 6.14
C LEU A 109 -2.71 -3.58 5.07
N MET A 110 -2.72 -2.28 5.45
CA MET A 110 -2.84 -1.17 4.51
C MET A 110 -1.68 -1.14 3.49
N ALA A 111 -0.45 -1.46 3.91
CA ALA A 111 0.68 -1.55 2.99
C ALA A 111 0.51 -2.70 1.97
N ARG A 112 -0.01 -3.86 2.41
CA ARG A 112 -0.31 -5.01 1.54
C ARG A 112 -1.44 -4.71 0.56
N ILE A 113 -2.50 -4.06 1.02
CA ILE A 113 -3.62 -3.62 0.17
C ILE A 113 -3.11 -2.72 -0.96
N ARG A 114 -2.31 -1.71 -0.64
CA ARG A 114 -1.71 -0.83 -1.65
C ARG A 114 -0.83 -1.60 -2.63
N ALA A 115 -0.03 -2.55 -2.16
CA ALA A 115 0.83 -3.36 -3.01
C ALA A 115 0.04 -4.26 -3.96
N VAL A 116 -1.08 -4.84 -3.51
CA VAL A 116 -1.96 -5.68 -4.32
C VAL A 116 -2.71 -4.83 -5.34
N LEU A 117 -3.35 -3.73 -4.93
CA LEU A 117 -4.07 -2.82 -5.82
C LEU A 117 -3.17 -2.24 -6.92
N ARG A 118 -1.92 -1.95 -6.61
CA ARG A 118 -0.94 -1.50 -7.60
C ARG A 118 -0.69 -2.56 -8.68
N ARG A 119 -0.57 -3.84 -8.31
CA ARG A 119 -0.36 -4.96 -9.25
C ARG A 119 -1.55 -5.20 -10.17
N THR A 120 -2.77 -4.94 -9.71
CA THR A 120 -4.01 -5.14 -10.48
C THR A 120 -4.41 -3.94 -11.33
N GLY A 121 -3.64 -2.85 -11.31
CA GLY A 121 -3.92 -1.63 -12.07
C GLY A 121 -5.12 -0.83 -11.56
N ALA A 122 -5.70 -1.21 -10.43
CA ALA A 122 -6.87 -0.55 -9.83
C ALA A 122 -6.53 0.68 -8.98
N GLY A 123 -5.25 1.02 -8.85
CA GLY A 123 -4.81 2.28 -8.25
C GLY A 123 -4.63 3.34 -9.32
N ASP A 124 -5.25 4.51 -9.14
CA ASP A 124 -5.09 5.70 -9.98
C ASP A 124 -3.66 6.30 -9.94
N GLU A 125 -2.69 5.58 -9.41
CA GLU A 125 -1.30 6.05 -9.34
C GLU A 125 -0.52 5.49 -10.53
N GLN A 126 -0.03 6.39 -11.36
CA GLN A 126 0.90 6.05 -12.42
C GLN A 126 2.07 5.27 -11.81
N PRO A 127 2.44 4.12 -12.40
CA PRO A 127 3.54 3.30 -11.88
C PRO A 127 4.88 4.06 -11.83
N THR A 128 4.93 5.21 -12.48
CA THR A 128 6.11 6.07 -12.53
C THR A 128 5.74 7.53 -12.22
N THR A 129 6.31 8.08 -11.16
CA THR A 129 6.27 9.53 -10.90
C THR A 129 7.44 10.19 -11.61
N THR A 130 7.17 11.15 -12.49
CA THR A 130 8.21 11.92 -13.18
C THR A 130 8.15 13.39 -12.76
N ILE A 131 9.28 13.91 -12.27
CA ILE A 131 9.42 15.30 -11.84
C ILE A 131 10.78 15.82 -12.35
N ASP A 132 10.76 16.69 -13.35
CA ASP A 132 11.95 17.39 -13.85
C ASP A 132 13.21 16.49 -14.04
N GLY A 133 13.06 15.32 -14.64
CA GLY A 133 14.14 14.35 -14.86
C GLY A 133 14.30 13.29 -13.77
N LEU A 134 13.72 13.48 -12.59
CA LEU A 134 13.59 12.43 -11.57
C LEU A 134 12.42 11.52 -11.93
N GLN A 135 12.70 10.24 -12.15
CA GLN A 135 11.70 9.19 -12.43
C GLN A 135 11.72 8.18 -11.31
N ILE A 136 10.55 7.90 -10.73
CA ILE A 136 10.38 6.94 -9.64
C ILE A 136 9.41 5.87 -10.14
N ASP A 137 9.93 4.66 -10.39
CA ASP A 137 9.12 3.49 -10.70
C ASP A 137 8.75 2.81 -9.37
N HIS A 138 7.52 3.02 -8.95
CA HIS A 138 7.00 2.50 -7.67
C HIS A 138 6.83 0.98 -7.69
N GLU A 139 6.60 0.40 -8.88
CA GLU A 139 6.41 -1.05 -9.03
C GLU A 139 7.71 -1.80 -8.91
N ARG A 140 8.76 -1.29 -9.59
CA ARG A 140 10.09 -1.92 -9.60
C ARG A 140 10.99 -1.42 -8.48
N CYS A 141 10.54 -0.45 -7.66
CA CYS A 141 11.35 0.25 -6.66
C CYS A 141 12.65 0.80 -7.29
N GLN A 142 12.55 1.37 -8.48
CA GLN A 142 13.69 1.91 -9.23
C GLN A 142 13.57 3.43 -9.36
N VAL A 143 14.72 4.08 -9.25
CA VAL A 143 14.82 5.53 -9.42
C VAL A 143 15.80 5.83 -10.54
N ARG A 144 15.44 6.79 -11.39
CA ARG A 144 16.33 7.33 -12.42
C ARG A 144 16.38 8.85 -12.30
N VAL A 145 17.55 9.40 -12.56
CA VAL A 145 17.76 10.85 -12.69
C VAL A 145 18.38 11.08 -14.05
N ASP A 146 17.70 11.87 -14.90
CA ASP A 146 18.10 12.14 -16.29
C ASP A 146 18.42 10.84 -17.06
N GLY A 147 17.61 9.81 -16.87
CA GLY A 147 17.76 8.51 -17.50
C GLY A 147 18.76 7.56 -16.83
N THR A 148 19.60 8.05 -15.93
CA THR A 148 20.61 7.24 -15.20
C THR A 148 19.96 6.56 -13.99
N ALA A 149 20.11 5.23 -13.88
CA ALA A 149 19.59 4.49 -12.74
C ALA A 149 20.37 4.81 -11.46
N ILE A 150 19.66 5.04 -10.37
CA ILE A 150 20.20 5.40 -9.06
C ILE A 150 19.87 4.30 -8.06
N GLU A 151 20.88 3.76 -7.39
CA GLU A 151 20.68 2.77 -6.32
C GLU A 151 20.40 3.48 -4.99
N LEU A 152 19.19 3.28 -4.48
CA LEU A 152 18.77 3.73 -3.16
C LEU A 152 18.75 2.57 -2.18
N THR A 153 19.10 2.86 -0.92
CA THR A 153 18.83 1.93 0.17
C THR A 153 17.33 1.82 0.42
N PRO A 154 16.83 0.71 1.02
CA PRO A 154 15.39 0.56 1.30
C PRO A 154 14.79 1.75 2.09
N ARG A 155 15.56 2.34 3.01
CA ARG A 155 15.11 3.49 3.81
C ARG A 155 15.07 4.80 3.00
N GLU A 156 16.03 5.02 2.13
CA GLU A 156 16.03 6.17 1.22
C GLU A 156 14.86 6.06 0.23
N MET A 157 14.62 4.87 -0.31
CA MET A 157 13.49 4.61 -1.19
C MET A 157 12.15 4.87 -0.48
N SER A 158 11.98 4.34 0.74
CA SER A 158 10.74 4.55 1.51
C SER A 158 10.47 6.03 1.83
N ILE A 159 11.52 6.82 2.11
CA ILE A 159 11.36 8.28 2.30
C ILE A 159 10.97 8.95 0.99
N LEU A 160 11.62 8.60 -0.12
CA LEU A 160 11.31 9.18 -1.43
C LEU A 160 9.87 8.84 -1.85
N GLU A 161 9.43 7.59 -1.66
CA GLU A 161 8.06 7.16 -1.94
C GLU A 161 7.03 7.90 -1.08
N ALA A 162 7.30 8.08 0.22
CA ALA A 162 6.41 8.83 1.11
C ALA A 162 6.25 10.29 0.64
N LEU A 163 7.33 10.92 0.19
CA LEU A 163 7.30 12.27 -0.36
C LEU A 163 6.61 12.32 -1.73
N ALA A 164 6.86 11.32 -2.59
CA ALA A 164 6.31 11.22 -3.93
C ALA A 164 4.81 10.90 -3.97
N ALA A 165 4.28 10.27 -2.91
CA ALA A 165 2.85 10.02 -2.78
C ALA A 165 2.00 11.30 -2.79
N LYS A 166 2.55 12.44 -2.37
CA LYS A 166 1.89 13.75 -2.39
C LYS A 166 2.91 14.87 -2.65
N PRO A 167 3.34 15.07 -3.91
CA PRO A 167 4.26 16.14 -4.28
C PRO A 167 3.74 17.50 -3.80
N GLY A 168 4.64 18.40 -3.42
CA GLY A 168 4.30 19.71 -2.85
C GLY A 168 3.90 19.70 -1.36
N ARG A 169 3.38 18.59 -0.84
CA ARG A 169 3.01 18.47 0.58
C ARG A 169 4.24 18.44 1.47
N VAL A 170 4.19 19.21 2.58
CA VAL A 170 5.21 19.17 3.61
C VAL A 170 4.94 18.04 4.58
N PHE A 171 5.92 17.15 4.74
CA PHE A 171 5.92 16.08 5.73
C PHE A 171 6.84 16.42 6.89
N THR A 172 6.33 16.31 8.11
CA THR A 172 7.18 16.40 9.31
C THR A 172 8.09 15.16 9.40
N ARG A 173 9.19 15.26 10.15
CA ARG A 173 10.07 14.12 10.41
C ARG A 173 9.33 12.92 10.98
N ARG A 174 8.42 13.18 11.92
CA ARG A 174 7.58 12.15 12.53
C ARG A 174 6.64 11.48 11.52
N GLN A 175 6.06 12.25 10.60
CA GLN A 175 5.24 11.70 9.52
C GLN A 175 6.06 10.83 8.58
N LEU A 176 7.27 11.25 8.19
CA LEU A 176 8.15 10.45 7.36
C LEU A 176 8.57 9.14 8.05
N LEU A 177 8.88 9.17 9.35
CA LEU A 177 9.10 7.94 10.11
C LEU A 177 7.88 7.02 10.15
N ALA A 178 6.68 7.61 10.24
CA ALA A 178 5.44 6.86 10.32
C ALA A 178 5.00 6.28 8.96
N GLU A 179 5.24 7.02 7.86
CA GLU A 179 4.81 6.64 6.51
C GLU A 179 5.86 5.81 5.77
N ALA A 180 7.16 6.06 6.02
CA ALA A 180 8.23 5.28 5.41
C ALA A 180 8.34 3.88 6.05
N ALA A 181 8.17 2.84 5.25
CA ALA A 181 8.33 1.46 5.71
C ALA A 181 9.77 1.20 6.21
N GLY A 182 9.91 0.39 7.27
CA GLY A 182 11.20 -0.09 7.75
C GLY A 182 11.88 0.74 8.85
N PHE A 183 11.23 1.76 9.39
CA PHE A 183 11.68 2.41 10.61
C PHE A 183 11.08 1.70 11.83
N ASP A 184 11.94 1.30 12.77
CA ASP A 184 11.51 0.81 14.07
C ASP A 184 10.80 1.92 14.86
N HIS A 185 9.85 1.56 15.73
CA HIS A 185 9.12 2.49 16.60
C HIS A 185 10.03 3.36 17.49
N TYR A 186 11.31 2.97 17.65
CA TYR A 186 12.32 3.67 18.45
C TYR A 186 13.29 4.51 17.61
N ALA A 187 13.10 4.59 16.28
CA ALA A 187 13.95 5.42 15.45
C ALA A 187 13.75 6.90 15.79
N LEU A 188 14.87 7.59 16.08
CA LEU A 188 14.84 9.01 16.41
C LEU A 188 14.52 9.84 15.16
N GLU A 189 13.77 10.92 15.29
CA GLU A 189 13.45 11.86 14.19
C GLU A 189 14.72 12.36 13.45
N ARG A 190 15.86 12.45 14.13
CA ARG A 190 17.15 12.81 13.53
C ARG A 190 17.67 11.81 12.50
N THR A 191 17.24 10.56 12.54
CA THR A 191 17.60 9.56 11.52
C THR A 191 17.05 9.91 10.15
N VAL A 192 15.89 10.58 10.08
CA VAL A 192 15.31 11.07 8.83
C VAL A 192 16.25 12.08 8.15
N ASP A 193 16.82 13.01 8.92
CA ASP A 193 17.72 14.03 8.36
C ASP A 193 18.93 13.40 7.69
N MET A 194 19.52 12.36 8.32
CA MET A 194 20.66 11.63 7.76
C MET A 194 20.26 10.92 6.45
N HIS A 195 19.10 10.27 6.42
CA HIS A 195 18.63 9.59 5.20
C HIS A 195 18.30 10.59 4.09
N VAL A 196 17.72 11.74 4.41
CA VAL A 196 17.48 12.82 3.43
C VAL A 196 18.80 13.37 2.88
N VAL A 197 19.82 13.57 3.71
CA VAL A 197 21.18 13.99 3.25
C VAL A 197 21.76 12.95 2.29
N ASN A 198 21.67 11.66 2.62
CA ASN A 198 22.19 10.59 1.76
C ASN A 198 21.38 10.45 0.47
N LEU A 199 20.07 10.55 0.54
CA LEU A 199 19.17 10.56 -0.62
C LEU A 199 19.55 11.70 -1.58
N ARG A 200 19.68 12.94 -1.07
CA ARG A 200 20.09 14.10 -1.86
C ARG A 200 21.43 13.90 -2.56
N ARG A 201 22.42 13.31 -1.89
CA ARG A 201 23.72 13.01 -2.51
C ARG A 201 23.62 12.13 -3.74
N LYS A 202 22.56 11.34 -3.84
CA LYS A 202 22.33 10.39 -4.92
C LYS A 202 21.46 10.94 -6.04
N ILE A 203 20.42 11.71 -5.70
CA ILE A 203 19.42 12.16 -6.69
C ILE A 203 19.59 13.63 -7.10
N GLU A 204 20.21 14.47 -6.27
CA GLU A 204 20.30 15.91 -6.57
C GLU A 204 21.57 16.22 -7.38
N PRO A 205 21.46 17.09 -8.40
CA PRO A 205 22.64 17.59 -9.11
C PRO A 205 23.60 18.33 -8.17
N ASN A 206 23.07 19.10 -7.22
CA ASN A 206 23.81 19.77 -6.15
C ASN A 206 23.09 19.53 -4.81
N PRO A 207 23.60 18.65 -3.93
CA PRO A 207 22.98 18.36 -2.63
C PRO A 207 22.87 19.57 -1.68
N ALA A 208 23.70 20.60 -1.86
CA ALA A 208 23.64 21.83 -1.07
C ALA A 208 22.50 22.77 -1.52
N GLU A 209 22.11 22.67 -2.79
CA GLU A 209 21.01 23.42 -3.40
C GLU A 209 20.00 22.43 -4.01
N PRO A 210 19.25 21.70 -3.18
CA PRO A 210 18.41 20.61 -3.65
C PRO A 210 17.28 21.10 -4.55
N ARG A 211 17.07 20.40 -5.66
CA ARG A 211 16.04 20.67 -6.66
C ARG A 211 14.77 19.84 -6.40
N TYR A 212 14.93 18.60 -5.98
CA TYR A 212 13.82 17.64 -5.83
C TYR A 212 13.30 17.60 -4.39
N VAL A 213 14.14 17.30 -3.42
CA VAL A 213 13.74 17.15 -2.02
C VAL A 213 14.07 18.42 -1.24
N LEU A 214 13.06 19.25 -1.04
CA LEU A 214 13.23 20.57 -0.41
C LEU A 214 13.07 20.52 1.10
N THR A 215 13.85 21.33 1.82
CA THR A 215 13.70 21.56 3.26
C THR A 215 12.75 22.73 3.51
N VAL A 216 11.69 22.50 4.29
CA VAL A 216 10.84 23.56 4.83
C VAL A 216 11.27 23.81 6.27
N LYS A 217 12.01 24.93 6.49
CA LYS A 217 12.61 25.27 7.81
C LYS A 217 11.57 25.18 8.93
N GLY A 218 11.93 24.46 9.99
CA GLY A 218 11.08 24.27 11.17
C GLY A 218 9.88 23.33 10.97
N ARG A 219 9.61 22.83 9.74
CA ARG A 219 8.46 21.97 9.43
C ARG A 219 8.83 20.57 8.98
N GLY A 220 9.85 20.42 8.11
CA GLY A 220 10.25 19.11 7.57
C GLY A 220 10.68 19.16 6.13
N TYR A 221 10.20 18.21 5.31
CA TYR A 221 10.62 18.03 3.93
C TYR A 221 9.43 17.90 3.00
N LYS A 222 9.63 18.22 1.73
CA LYS A 222 8.66 18.00 0.65
C LYS A 222 9.39 17.62 -0.64
N LEU A 223 8.72 16.86 -1.50
CA LEU A 223 9.12 16.71 -2.89
C LEU A 223 8.55 17.90 -3.68
N VAL A 224 9.31 18.43 -4.63
CA VAL A 224 8.82 19.49 -5.53
C VAL A 224 7.63 18.98 -6.35
N GLU A 225 6.73 19.86 -6.74
CA GLU A 225 5.69 19.54 -7.70
C GLU A 225 6.31 19.55 -9.10
N GLY A 226 5.97 18.54 -9.92
CA GLY A 226 6.38 18.56 -11.32
C GLY A 226 5.74 19.73 -12.04
N THR A 227 6.50 20.41 -12.87
CA THR A 227 5.94 21.31 -13.90
C THR A 227 5.25 20.43 -14.92
N GLY A 228 3.89 20.38 -14.89
CA GLY A 228 3.05 19.66 -15.84
C GLY A 228 3.25 20.10 -17.29
#